data_a23d9fa512f6c8d27f0f5e75f07a967a
#
_entry.id   a23d9fa512f6c8d27f0f5e75f07a967a
#
_cell.length_a   1.000
_cell.length_b   1.000
_cell.length_c   1.000
_cell.angle_alpha   90.00
_cell.angle_beta   90.00
_cell.angle_gamma   90.00
#
_symmetry.space_group_name_H-M   'P 1'
#
loop_
_entity.id
_entity.type
_entity.pdbx_description
1 polymer ?
#
loop_
_entity_poly.entity_id
_entity_poly.type
_entity_poly.pdbx_seq_one_letter_code
_entity_poly.pdbx_strand_id
1 'polypeptide(L)'
;MKNKYIFTIILISFFQFLIAQNNSIKYISGEGLSLSTNEGNYSFNIGGYIQPSYRSESSNNSLFSSKSDNIYRSNNSVFFLKGKMKSEKLKFMLSANLSKNEPLDEAWVSYEFSDDFSLSFGQMLSFINNKELMFREDKTQFNQRSILSDLFSNSGREFGVFVKSKINSPFGLFIPMISLSSGDGINSFGNDSRDPDKGSFKLGGRLDFYPLGKFSENNNQSIADFIGEDKLKLVLGVAGSINDGASNQVGEGHGDFIFYDNTGLEKYPDFSQIYFDALLKYKGASLLIEYVDSSASDIDEIYTSNPIENGISNSILNPGQISSYLILGNQYNVQFGYLTKSNLSFDFRYGKSMPEYLSESSILRDLENYSFGISKYMSTSIKVQAVYNNTKFENDEIKYAEVLFQISF
;
A
#
# COMPACT_ATOMS: atom_id res chain seq x y z
N MET A 1 -18.16 -38.34 -8.47
CA MET A 1 -18.68 -37.82 -9.75
C MET A 1 -19.97 -37.02 -9.61
N LYS A 2 -20.91 -37.34 -8.71
CA LYS A 2 -22.19 -36.58 -8.56
C LYS A 2 -22.04 -35.08 -8.20
N ASN A 3 -21.04 -34.70 -7.42
CA ASN A 3 -20.87 -33.30 -6.99
C ASN A 3 -20.42 -32.32 -8.09
N LYS A 4 -19.75 -32.80 -9.15
CA LYS A 4 -19.35 -31.93 -10.28
C LYS A 4 -20.56 -31.43 -11.09
N TYR A 5 -21.56 -32.26 -11.27
CA TYR A 5 -22.76 -31.88 -12.01
C TYR A 5 -23.65 -30.91 -11.25
N ILE A 6 -23.71 -31.02 -9.92
CA ILE A 6 -24.46 -30.09 -9.07
C ILE A 6 -23.87 -28.68 -9.18
N PHE A 7 -22.54 -28.52 -9.12
CA PHE A 7 -21.88 -27.23 -9.27
C PHE A 7 -22.08 -26.62 -10.66
N THR A 8 -22.03 -27.45 -11.71
CA THR A 8 -22.28 -27.00 -13.09
C THR A 8 -23.74 -26.57 -13.29
N ILE A 9 -24.71 -27.30 -12.70
CA ILE A 9 -26.14 -26.96 -12.79
C ILE A 9 -26.42 -25.66 -12.02
N ILE A 10 -25.82 -25.45 -10.84
CA ILE A 10 -25.94 -24.21 -10.07
C ILE A 10 -25.35 -23.03 -10.88
N LEU A 11 -24.19 -23.22 -11.50
CA LEU A 11 -23.57 -22.19 -12.32
C LEU A 11 -24.44 -21.82 -13.55
N ILE A 12 -25.02 -22.82 -14.23
CA ILE A 12 -25.89 -22.61 -15.40
C ILE A 12 -27.22 -21.96 -14.98
N SER A 13 -27.82 -22.34 -13.85
CA SER A 13 -29.03 -21.70 -13.36
C SER A 13 -28.78 -20.26 -12.93
N PHE A 14 -27.63 -19.94 -12.38
CA PHE A 14 -27.25 -18.58 -12.06
C PHE A 14 -27.14 -17.69 -13.31
N PHE A 15 -26.60 -18.23 -14.41
CA PHE A 15 -26.56 -17.53 -15.70
C PHE A 15 -27.94 -17.31 -16.33
N GLN A 16 -28.89 -18.22 -16.14
CA GLN A 16 -30.26 -18.06 -16.67
C GLN A 16 -31.04 -16.97 -15.93
N PHE A 17 -30.82 -16.79 -14.62
CA PHE A 17 -31.40 -15.67 -13.88
C PHE A 17 -30.89 -14.28 -14.34
N LEU A 18 -29.65 -14.20 -14.84
CA LEU A 18 -29.08 -12.96 -15.38
C LEU A 18 -29.68 -12.54 -16.72
N ILE A 19 -30.22 -13.48 -17.50
CA ILE A 19 -30.79 -13.21 -18.82
C ILE A 19 -32.27 -12.77 -18.74
N ALA A 20 -32.97 -13.14 -17.66
CA ALA A 20 -34.40 -12.86 -17.49
C ALA A 20 -34.77 -11.43 -17.07
N GLN A 21 -33.78 -10.62 -16.65
CA GLN A 21 -33.91 -9.21 -16.35
C GLN A 21 -33.06 -8.42 -17.32
N ASN A 22 -33.48 -7.23 -17.73
CA ASN A 22 -32.72 -6.31 -18.60
C ASN A 22 -31.41 -5.84 -17.94
N ASN A 23 -30.53 -6.75 -17.59
CA ASN A 23 -29.23 -6.50 -16.96
C ASN A 23 -28.19 -6.14 -18.02
N SER A 24 -27.30 -5.20 -17.74
CA SER A 24 -26.20 -4.88 -18.64
C SER A 24 -24.93 -5.61 -18.22
N ILE A 25 -24.26 -6.21 -19.19
CA ILE A 25 -22.94 -6.82 -19.04
C ILE A 25 -21.98 -6.04 -19.95
N LYS A 26 -20.93 -5.47 -19.37
CA LYS A 26 -19.93 -4.69 -20.11
C LYS A 26 -18.53 -5.10 -19.69
N TYR A 27 -17.63 -5.21 -20.64
CA TYR A 27 -16.20 -5.30 -20.34
C TYR A 27 -15.63 -3.87 -20.31
N ILE A 28 -14.93 -3.54 -19.22
CA ILE A 28 -14.24 -2.25 -19.04
C ILE A 28 -12.73 -2.55 -19.02
N SER A 29 -12.02 -2.05 -20.03
CA SER A 29 -10.57 -2.28 -20.16
C SER A 29 -9.82 -1.84 -18.91
N GLY A 30 -9.04 -2.75 -18.30
CA GLY A 30 -8.28 -2.53 -17.05
C GLY A 30 -9.10 -2.56 -15.76
N GLU A 31 -10.41 -2.81 -15.83
CA GLU A 31 -11.32 -2.89 -14.68
C GLU A 31 -12.15 -4.19 -14.69
N GLY A 32 -12.15 -4.93 -15.81
CA GLY A 32 -12.78 -6.23 -15.95
C GLY A 32 -14.24 -6.21 -16.38
N LEU A 33 -14.95 -7.27 -15.99
CA LEU A 33 -16.34 -7.49 -16.35
C LEU A 33 -17.26 -6.76 -15.38
N SER A 34 -18.06 -5.82 -15.89
CA SER A 34 -19.07 -5.10 -15.13
C SER A 34 -20.46 -5.66 -15.41
N LEU A 35 -21.15 -6.02 -14.34
CA LEU A 35 -22.52 -6.51 -14.32
C LEU A 35 -23.37 -5.47 -13.60
N SER A 36 -24.49 -5.01 -14.18
CA SER A 36 -25.40 -4.09 -13.50
C SER A 36 -26.85 -4.43 -13.80
N THR A 37 -27.71 -4.23 -12.81
CA THR A 37 -29.18 -4.34 -12.99
C THR A 37 -29.72 -3.08 -13.65
N ASN A 38 -30.82 -3.20 -14.41
CA ASN A 38 -31.43 -2.06 -15.10
C ASN A 38 -31.88 -0.93 -14.18
N GLU A 39 -32.23 -1.27 -12.95
CA GLU A 39 -32.64 -0.27 -11.96
C GLU A 39 -31.45 0.47 -11.34
N GLY A 40 -30.20 0.10 -11.71
CA GLY A 40 -28.98 0.70 -11.15
C GLY A 40 -28.72 0.40 -9.66
N ASN A 41 -29.61 -0.39 -9.03
CA ASN A 41 -29.53 -0.67 -7.61
C ASN A 41 -28.36 -1.57 -7.22
N TYR A 42 -27.84 -2.36 -8.19
CA TYR A 42 -26.74 -3.30 -7.98
C TYR A 42 -25.78 -3.26 -9.14
N SER A 43 -24.51 -3.15 -8.85
CA SER A 43 -23.43 -3.32 -9.83
C SER A 43 -22.27 -4.08 -9.21
N PHE A 44 -21.67 -4.97 -10.00
CA PHE A 44 -20.53 -5.81 -9.63
C PHE A 44 -19.47 -5.72 -10.71
N ASN A 45 -18.24 -5.51 -10.32
CA ASN A 45 -17.10 -5.59 -11.22
C ASN A 45 -16.20 -6.74 -10.77
N ILE A 46 -15.92 -7.64 -11.70
CA ILE A 46 -14.97 -8.75 -11.52
C ILE A 46 -13.78 -8.46 -12.41
N GLY A 47 -12.61 -8.36 -11.84
CA GLY A 47 -11.39 -8.04 -12.58
C GLY A 47 -10.15 -8.52 -11.87
N GLY A 48 -9.01 -8.19 -12.45
CA GLY A 48 -7.73 -8.56 -11.90
C GLY A 48 -6.57 -8.04 -12.73
N TYR A 49 -5.36 -8.37 -12.30
CA TYR A 49 -4.15 -8.12 -13.07
C TYR A 49 -3.07 -9.14 -12.72
N ILE A 50 -2.21 -9.40 -13.70
CA ILE A 50 -1.04 -10.26 -13.52
C ILE A 50 0.21 -9.51 -13.99
N GLN A 51 1.33 -9.76 -13.29
CA GLN A 51 2.60 -9.06 -13.49
C GLN A 51 3.78 -10.05 -13.51
N PRO A 52 3.86 -10.97 -14.50
CA PRO A 52 5.04 -11.82 -14.64
C PRO A 52 6.26 -10.97 -14.98
N SER A 53 7.41 -11.32 -14.41
CA SER A 53 8.66 -10.62 -14.62
C SER A 53 9.86 -11.55 -14.65
N TYR A 54 10.93 -11.07 -15.28
CA TYR A 54 12.27 -11.61 -15.21
C TYR A 54 13.18 -10.55 -14.62
N ARG A 55 13.93 -10.90 -13.58
CA ARG A 55 14.90 -10.04 -12.91
C ARG A 55 16.27 -10.69 -12.93
N SER A 56 17.29 -9.91 -13.31
CA SER A 56 18.69 -10.20 -13.07
C SER A 56 19.20 -9.26 -11.99
N GLU A 57 19.68 -9.81 -10.89
CA GLU A 57 20.11 -9.08 -9.71
C GLU A 57 21.57 -9.38 -9.39
N SER A 58 22.32 -8.38 -8.98
CA SER A 58 23.68 -8.52 -8.45
C SER A 58 23.82 -7.77 -7.14
N SER A 59 24.41 -8.43 -6.14
CA SER A 59 24.75 -7.83 -4.85
C SER A 59 26.25 -7.88 -4.65
N ASN A 60 26.83 -6.74 -4.29
CA ASN A 60 28.19 -6.65 -3.80
C ASN A 60 28.13 -6.39 -2.30
N ASN A 61 28.61 -7.35 -1.52
CA ASN A 61 28.75 -7.21 -0.08
C ASN A 61 30.24 -7.17 0.26
N SER A 62 30.66 -6.23 1.09
CA SER A 62 32.06 -6.04 1.50
C SER A 62 32.67 -7.26 2.22
N LEU A 63 31.81 -8.12 2.80
CA LEU A 63 32.21 -9.31 3.55
C LEU A 63 32.12 -10.62 2.75
N PHE A 64 31.38 -10.64 1.62
CA PHE A 64 31.16 -11.83 0.80
C PHE A 64 31.33 -11.49 -0.68
N SER A 65 31.74 -12.48 -1.46
CA SER A 65 31.89 -12.32 -2.91
C SER A 65 30.59 -11.88 -3.58
N SER A 66 30.70 -11.10 -4.66
CA SER A 66 29.55 -10.68 -5.48
C SER A 66 28.72 -11.88 -5.91
N LYS A 67 27.41 -11.83 -5.64
CA LYS A 67 26.44 -12.84 -6.03
C LYS A 67 25.57 -12.29 -7.16
N SER A 68 25.28 -13.12 -8.15
CA SER A 68 24.35 -12.78 -9.24
C SER A 68 23.27 -13.85 -9.31
N ASP A 69 22.01 -13.43 -9.29
CA ASP A 69 20.85 -14.29 -9.37
C ASP A 69 19.93 -13.88 -10.55
N ASN A 70 19.32 -14.89 -11.17
CA ASN A 70 18.30 -14.70 -12.19
C ASN A 70 16.97 -15.26 -11.68
N ILE A 71 15.94 -14.43 -11.66
CA ILE A 71 14.68 -14.74 -11.00
C ILE A 71 13.53 -14.56 -11.98
N TYR A 72 12.73 -15.63 -12.18
CA TYR A 72 11.43 -15.55 -12.83
C TYR A 72 10.36 -15.57 -11.74
N ARG A 73 9.45 -14.59 -11.79
CA ARG A 73 8.39 -14.48 -10.77
C ARG A 73 7.14 -13.80 -11.33
N SER A 74 6.04 -13.91 -10.62
CA SER A 74 4.93 -12.98 -10.76
C SER A 74 4.98 -12.01 -9.58
N ASN A 75 5.18 -10.73 -9.86
CA ASN A 75 5.21 -9.72 -8.80
C ASN A 75 3.86 -9.63 -8.12
N ASN A 76 2.79 -9.61 -8.92
CA ASN A 76 1.42 -9.62 -8.45
C ASN A 76 0.55 -10.46 -9.38
N SER A 77 -0.39 -11.20 -8.80
CA SER A 77 -1.45 -11.96 -9.48
C SER A 77 -2.73 -11.72 -8.71
N VAL A 78 -3.39 -10.60 -8.98
CA VAL A 78 -4.52 -10.11 -8.18
C VAL A 78 -5.83 -10.38 -8.89
N PHE A 79 -6.79 -10.87 -8.12
CA PHE A 79 -8.19 -10.94 -8.48
C PHE A 79 -9.00 -10.07 -7.53
N PHE A 80 -10.01 -9.36 -8.04
CA PHE A 80 -10.89 -8.56 -7.21
C PHE A 80 -12.36 -8.64 -7.65
N LEU A 81 -13.22 -8.54 -6.65
CA LEU A 81 -14.65 -8.32 -6.76
C LEU A 81 -14.98 -7.02 -6.05
N LYS A 82 -15.49 -6.02 -6.75
CA LYS A 82 -16.01 -4.80 -6.16
C LYS A 82 -17.46 -4.57 -6.58
N GLY A 83 -18.25 -3.94 -5.73
CA GLY A 83 -19.66 -3.72 -6.05
C GLY A 83 -20.27 -2.54 -5.32
N LYS A 84 -21.47 -2.20 -5.80
CA LYS A 84 -22.34 -1.18 -5.24
C LYS A 84 -23.75 -1.75 -5.09
N MET A 85 -24.41 -1.41 -4.00
CA MET A 85 -25.78 -1.85 -3.66
C MET A 85 -26.59 -0.68 -3.09
N LYS A 86 -27.93 -0.83 -3.05
CA LYS A 86 -28.86 0.17 -2.54
C LYS A 86 -28.66 1.57 -3.12
N SER A 87 -28.91 1.70 -4.42
CA SER A 87 -28.76 3.00 -5.11
C SER A 87 -27.35 3.59 -4.94
N GLU A 88 -26.34 2.72 -5.00
CA GLU A 88 -24.91 3.06 -4.93
C GLU A 88 -24.37 3.54 -3.59
N LYS A 89 -25.18 3.57 -2.53
CA LYS A 89 -24.73 4.02 -1.20
C LYS A 89 -23.87 3.01 -0.47
N LEU A 90 -24.12 1.71 -0.64
CA LEU A 90 -23.30 0.65 -0.06
C LEU A 90 -22.28 0.17 -1.11
N LYS A 91 -21.01 0.23 -0.78
CA LYS A 91 -19.89 -0.26 -1.61
C LYS A 91 -19.17 -1.35 -0.87
N PHE A 92 -18.56 -2.26 -1.60
CA PHE A 92 -17.68 -3.28 -1.04
C PHE A 92 -16.56 -3.63 -1.99
N MET A 93 -15.51 -4.20 -1.44
CA MET A 93 -14.35 -4.73 -2.14
C MET A 93 -13.92 -6.05 -1.48
N LEU A 94 -13.59 -7.01 -2.30
CA LEU A 94 -12.87 -8.20 -1.93
C LEU A 94 -11.76 -8.39 -2.95
N SER A 95 -10.51 -8.49 -2.51
CA SER A 95 -9.38 -8.75 -3.39
C SER A 95 -8.39 -9.72 -2.77
N ALA A 96 -7.75 -10.51 -3.64
CA ALA A 96 -6.73 -11.47 -3.24
C ALA A 96 -5.56 -11.40 -4.21
N ASN A 97 -4.33 -11.38 -3.66
CA ASN A 97 -3.08 -11.48 -4.40
C ASN A 97 -2.50 -12.90 -4.26
N LEU A 98 -2.70 -13.70 -5.29
CA LEU A 98 -2.28 -15.10 -5.32
C LEU A 98 -0.75 -15.29 -5.38
N SER A 99 0.02 -14.20 -5.51
CA SER A 99 1.49 -14.23 -5.45
C SER A 99 2.02 -14.09 -4.02
N LYS A 100 1.16 -13.90 -3.02
CA LYS A 100 1.51 -13.77 -1.60
C LYS A 100 1.14 -15.03 -0.80
N ASN A 101 1.86 -15.26 0.29
CA ASN A 101 1.54 -16.34 1.24
C ASN A 101 0.18 -16.10 1.91
N GLU A 102 -0.10 -14.84 2.24
CA GLU A 102 -1.37 -14.35 2.76
C GLU A 102 -2.11 -13.62 1.64
N PRO A 103 -3.00 -14.33 0.91
CA PRO A 103 -3.51 -13.82 -0.35
C PRO A 103 -4.59 -12.75 -0.19
N LEU A 104 -5.27 -12.62 0.95
CA LEU A 104 -6.35 -11.65 1.13
C LEU A 104 -5.78 -10.24 1.30
N ASP A 105 -5.88 -9.41 0.24
CA ASP A 105 -5.41 -8.02 0.28
C ASP A 105 -6.46 -7.08 0.87
N GLU A 106 -7.70 -7.11 0.37
CA GLU A 106 -8.76 -6.21 0.82
C GLU A 106 -10.07 -6.97 1.05
N ALA A 107 -10.76 -6.63 2.14
CA ALA A 107 -12.10 -7.12 2.48
C ALA A 107 -12.82 -6.06 3.31
N TRP A 108 -13.56 -5.16 2.63
CA TRP A 108 -14.22 -4.04 3.29
C TRP A 108 -15.60 -3.73 2.74
N VAL A 109 -16.39 -3.06 3.56
CA VAL A 109 -17.67 -2.46 3.21
C VAL A 109 -17.61 -0.96 3.51
N SER A 110 -18.28 -0.16 2.70
CA SER A 110 -18.36 1.30 2.87
C SER A 110 -19.78 1.77 2.66
N TYR A 111 -20.26 2.69 3.51
CA TYR A 111 -21.54 3.33 3.35
C TYR A 111 -21.36 4.83 3.09
N GLU A 112 -21.94 5.32 1.99
CA GLU A 112 -21.95 6.73 1.62
C GLU A 112 -23.22 7.38 2.17
N PHE A 113 -23.10 8.13 3.27
CA PHE A 113 -24.22 8.89 3.86
C PHE A 113 -24.65 10.02 2.93
N SER A 114 -23.68 10.63 2.27
CA SER A 114 -23.83 11.64 1.22
C SER A 114 -22.67 11.53 0.21
N ASP A 115 -22.71 12.33 -0.85
CA ASP A 115 -21.63 12.41 -1.84
C ASP A 115 -20.29 12.88 -1.23
N ASP A 116 -20.35 13.53 -0.07
CA ASP A 116 -19.22 14.14 0.61
C ASP A 116 -18.82 13.45 1.92
N PHE A 117 -19.56 12.43 2.36
CA PHE A 117 -19.26 11.75 3.63
C PHE A 117 -19.46 10.24 3.53
N SER A 118 -18.42 9.46 3.86
CA SER A 118 -18.44 8.00 3.87
C SER A 118 -17.77 7.42 5.10
N LEU A 119 -18.28 6.25 5.51
CA LEU A 119 -17.71 5.40 6.56
C LEU A 119 -17.42 4.03 5.96
N SER A 120 -16.21 3.54 6.16
CA SER A 120 -15.77 2.21 5.72
C SER A 120 -15.33 1.37 6.92
N PHE A 121 -15.51 0.05 6.80
CA PHE A 121 -15.08 -0.90 7.81
C PHE A 121 -14.52 -2.15 7.14
N GLY A 122 -13.40 -2.67 7.65
CA GLY A 122 -12.71 -3.85 7.17
C GLY A 122 -11.27 -3.58 6.79
N GLN A 123 -10.63 -4.51 6.11
CA GLN A 123 -9.26 -4.40 5.64
C GLN A 123 -9.23 -3.69 4.28
N MET A 124 -8.53 -2.56 4.19
CA MET A 124 -8.46 -1.76 2.97
C MET A 124 -7.10 -1.04 2.84
N LEU A 125 -6.82 -0.54 1.63
CA LEU A 125 -5.70 0.40 1.45
C LEU A 125 -5.88 1.57 2.40
N SER A 126 -4.93 1.70 3.34
CA SER A 126 -4.96 2.78 4.33
C SER A 126 -4.56 4.10 3.68
N PHE A 127 -5.31 5.14 4.00
CA PHE A 127 -4.93 6.49 3.60
C PHE A 127 -3.97 7.17 4.58
N ILE A 128 -3.66 6.51 5.73
CA ILE A 128 -2.67 6.98 6.70
C ILE A 128 -1.29 6.44 6.31
N ASN A 129 -0.90 6.73 5.10
CA ASN A 129 0.38 6.35 4.50
C ASN A 129 0.80 7.43 3.50
N ASN A 130 1.96 7.24 2.85
CA ASN A 130 2.38 8.06 1.72
C ASN A 130 1.46 7.88 0.50
N LYS A 131 1.55 8.78 -0.44
CA LYS A 131 0.66 8.84 -1.61
C LYS A 131 0.78 7.63 -2.53
N GLU A 132 2.00 7.08 -2.71
CA GLU A 132 2.20 5.91 -3.56
C GLU A 132 1.39 4.70 -3.08
N LEU A 133 1.31 4.47 -1.76
CA LEU A 133 0.55 3.36 -1.18
C LEU A 133 -0.98 3.50 -1.31
N MET A 134 -1.49 4.68 -1.62
CA MET A 134 -2.91 4.87 -1.89
C MET A 134 -3.34 4.39 -3.29
N PHE A 135 -2.39 3.99 -4.15
CA PHE A 135 -2.66 3.42 -5.47
C PHE A 135 -2.44 1.91 -5.47
N ARG A 136 -3.26 1.18 -6.22
CA ARG A 136 -3.03 -0.24 -6.49
C ARG A 136 -1.72 -0.44 -7.28
N GLU A 137 -1.13 -1.61 -7.15
CA GLU A 137 0.17 -1.95 -7.74
C GLU A 137 0.17 -1.90 -9.28
N ASP A 138 -0.98 -2.13 -9.94
CA ASP A 138 -1.13 -2.00 -11.39
C ASP A 138 -1.24 -0.55 -11.89
N LYS A 139 -1.38 0.42 -10.97
CA LYS A 139 -1.55 1.85 -11.25
C LYS A 139 -0.30 2.69 -10.92
N THR A 140 0.76 2.05 -10.43
CA THR A 140 2.05 2.69 -10.16
C THR A 140 2.88 2.83 -11.45
N GLN A 141 3.80 3.80 -11.45
CA GLN A 141 4.74 3.99 -12.56
C GLN A 141 5.78 2.86 -12.60
N PHE A 142 6.39 2.54 -11.47
CA PHE A 142 7.29 1.41 -11.32
C PHE A 142 6.53 0.15 -10.87
N ASN A 143 7.02 -1.00 -11.27
CA ASN A 143 6.48 -2.31 -10.88
C ASN A 143 6.73 -2.65 -9.40
N GLN A 144 7.75 -2.04 -8.80
CA GLN A 144 8.06 -2.15 -7.38
C GLN A 144 7.69 -0.83 -6.70
N ARG A 145 7.21 -0.92 -5.47
CA ARG A 145 7.02 0.23 -4.60
C ARG A 145 8.36 0.95 -4.36
N SER A 146 8.32 2.18 -3.93
CA SER A 146 9.49 2.87 -3.41
C SER A 146 9.96 2.20 -2.12
N ILE A 147 11.25 2.32 -1.80
CA ILE A 147 11.76 1.81 -0.52
C ILE A 147 11.04 2.48 0.66
N LEU A 148 10.63 3.75 0.51
CA LEU A 148 9.80 4.42 1.50
C LEU A 148 8.50 3.64 1.77
N SER A 149 7.78 3.28 0.71
CA SER A 149 6.54 2.53 0.83
C SER A 149 6.75 1.13 1.41
N ASP A 150 7.82 0.45 1.02
CA ASP A 150 8.09 -0.93 1.44
C ASP A 150 8.60 -1.02 2.90
N LEU A 151 9.31 -0.01 3.40
CA LEU A 151 9.85 -0.03 4.76
C LEU A 151 8.84 0.49 5.79
N PHE A 152 8.16 1.61 5.51
CA PHE A 152 7.34 2.30 6.51
C PHE A 152 5.87 1.81 6.56
N SER A 153 5.54 0.77 5.79
CA SER A 153 4.27 0.05 5.89
C SER A 153 4.43 -1.37 5.35
N ASN A 154 3.90 -2.37 6.04
CA ASN A 154 4.03 -3.78 5.63
C ASN A 154 3.33 -4.06 4.29
N SER A 155 2.12 -3.56 4.12
CA SER A 155 1.30 -3.88 2.95
C SER A 155 0.57 -2.67 2.35
N GLY A 156 0.60 -1.53 3.02
CA GLY A 156 -0.22 -0.37 2.72
C GLY A 156 -1.70 -0.55 3.09
N ARG A 157 -2.05 -1.68 3.72
CA ARG A 157 -3.42 -2.02 4.11
C ARG A 157 -3.54 -2.12 5.61
N GLU A 158 -4.69 -1.74 6.14
CA GLU A 158 -5.01 -1.82 7.57
C GLU A 158 -6.46 -2.28 7.75
N PHE A 159 -6.71 -3.04 8.81
CA PHE A 159 -8.05 -3.41 9.24
C PHE A 159 -8.57 -2.41 10.26
N GLY A 160 -9.74 -1.83 10.01
CA GLY A 160 -10.28 -0.83 10.93
C GLY A 160 -11.54 -0.13 10.45
N VAL A 161 -11.78 1.03 11.07
CA VAL A 161 -12.85 1.98 10.72
C VAL A 161 -12.21 3.21 10.08
N PHE A 162 -12.76 3.61 8.93
CA PHE A 162 -12.23 4.71 8.12
C PHE A 162 -13.33 5.70 7.78
N VAL A 163 -13.10 6.96 8.10
CA VAL A 163 -14.00 8.07 7.80
C VAL A 163 -13.36 8.97 6.76
N LYS A 164 -14.12 9.35 5.74
CA LYS A 164 -13.68 10.27 4.69
C LYS A 164 -14.74 11.31 4.41
N SER A 165 -14.29 12.56 4.29
CA SER A 165 -15.16 13.68 3.92
C SER A 165 -14.57 14.49 2.77
N LYS A 166 -15.40 15.33 2.11
CA LYS A 166 -15.00 16.28 1.08
C LYS A 166 -15.54 17.64 1.46
N ILE A 167 -14.69 18.66 1.43
CA ILE A 167 -15.03 20.04 1.77
C ILE A 167 -14.60 20.93 0.61
N ASN A 168 -15.55 21.46 -0.14
CA ASN A 168 -15.30 22.43 -1.19
C ASN A 168 -15.13 23.82 -0.58
N SER A 169 -14.08 24.53 -0.98
CA SER A 169 -13.81 25.90 -0.54
C SER A 169 -13.41 26.80 -1.72
N PRO A 170 -13.41 28.13 -1.55
CA PRO A 170 -12.90 29.04 -2.56
C PRO A 170 -11.40 28.82 -2.92
N PHE A 171 -10.64 28.21 -2.02
CA PHE A 171 -9.19 27.93 -2.20
C PHE A 171 -8.91 26.59 -2.84
N GLY A 172 -9.92 25.73 -3.01
CA GLY A 172 -9.80 24.37 -3.54
C GLY A 172 -10.60 23.36 -2.76
N LEU A 173 -10.34 22.06 -3.03
CA LEU A 173 -11.02 20.96 -2.38
C LEU A 173 -10.11 20.39 -1.29
N PHE A 174 -10.64 20.22 -0.09
CA PHE A 174 -10.06 19.50 1.03
C PHE A 174 -10.72 18.14 1.20
N ILE A 175 -9.93 17.11 1.47
CA ILE A 175 -10.42 15.75 1.77
C ILE A 175 -9.83 15.31 3.11
N PRO A 176 -10.46 15.65 4.25
CA PRO A 176 -10.07 15.11 5.54
C PRO A 176 -10.48 13.65 5.68
N MET A 177 -9.62 12.85 6.30
CA MET A 177 -9.78 11.42 6.53
C MET A 177 -9.26 11.08 7.93
N ILE A 178 -9.96 10.18 8.62
CA ILE A 178 -9.58 9.70 9.96
C ILE A 178 -9.76 8.18 9.98
N SER A 179 -8.86 7.47 10.66
CA SER A 179 -8.97 6.02 10.88
C SER A 179 -8.68 5.65 12.33
N LEU A 180 -9.34 4.58 12.74
CA LEU A 180 -9.01 3.80 13.93
C LEU A 180 -8.82 2.37 13.46
N SER A 181 -7.59 1.85 13.51
CA SER A 181 -7.24 0.55 12.94
C SER A 181 -6.36 -0.25 13.90
N SER A 182 -6.23 -1.55 13.63
CA SER A 182 -5.26 -2.41 14.30
C SER A 182 -3.82 -2.08 13.87
N GLY A 183 -3.65 -1.50 12.68
CA GLY A 183 -2.36 -1.04 12.16
C GLY A 183 -1.61 -2.08 11.33
N ASP A 184 -1.87 -3.34 11.44
CA ASP A 184 -1.04 -4.43 10.93
C ASP A 184 -1.43 -5.00 9.55
N GLY A 185 -2.38 -4.39 8.92
CA GLY A 185 -2.69 -4.57 7.51
C GLY A 185 -3.26 -5.92 7.09
N ILE A 186 -2.61 -7.02 7.34
CA ILE A 186 -3.00 -8.34 6.82
C ILE A 186 -3.25 -9.32 7.96
N ASN A 187 -4.29 -9.12 8.73
CA ASN A 187 -4.67 -10.03 9.82
C ASN A 187 -6.03 -10.72 9.62
N SER A 188 -6.63 -10.58 8.47
CA SER A 188 -7.99 -11.10 8.22
C SER A 188 -8.02 -12.50 7.63
N PHE A 189 -6.90 -13.24 7.64
CA PHE A 189 -6.79 -14.56 7.04
C PHE A 189 -6.04 -15.56 7.93
N GLY A 190 -6.56 -16.80 8.01
CA GLY A 190 -5.92 -17.88 8.76
C GLY A 190 -5.99 -17.75 10.28
N ASN A 191 -4.95 -18.20 10.97
CA ASN A 191 -4.88 -18.17 12.44
C ASN A 191 -4.66 -16.72 12.95
N ASP A 192 -3.83 -15.95 12.26
CA ASP A 192 -3.45 -14.59 12.67
C ASP A 192 -4.65 -13.64 12.73
N SER A 193 -5.71 -13.90 11.94
CA SER A 193 -6.97 -13.14 11.99
C SER A 193 -7.74 -13.21 13.31
N ARG A 194 -7.30 -14.03 14.24
CA ARG A 194 -7.93 -14.28 15.55
C ARG A 194 -7.02 -13.94 16.71
N ASP A 195 -5.79 -13.55 16.44
CA ASP A 195 -4.87 -13.15 17.48
C ASP A 195 -5.28 -11.78 18.03
N PRO A 196 -5.27 -11.58 19.34
CA PRO A 196 -5.50 -10.27 19.90
C PRO A 196 -4.31 -9.36 19.60
N ASP A 197 -4.59 -8.15 19.15
CA ASP A 197 -3.57 -7.12 19.03
C ASP A 197 -2.87 -6.90 20.36
N LYS A 198 -1.55 -6.70 20.30
CA LYS A 198 -0.76 -6.27 21.44
C LYS A 198 -0.68 -4.74 21.45
N GLY A 199 -0.76 -4.13 22.62
CA GLY A 199 -0.82 -2.68 22.74
C GLY A 199 -2.21 -2.12 22.43
N SER A 200 -2.27 -0.97 21.78
CA SER A 200 -3.50 -0.23 21.49
C SER A 200 -3.77 -0.09 20.00
N PHE A 201 -4.96 0.45 19.67
CA PHE A 201 -5.32 0.79 18.31
C PHE A 201 -4.41 1.90 17.75
N LYS A 202 -4.20 1.86 16.44
CA LYS A 202 -3.58 2.95 15.69
C LYS A 202 -4.64 4.00 15.36
N LEU A 203 -4.49 5.20 15.89
CA LEU A 203 -5.28 6.37 15.51
C LEU A 203 -4.53 7.15 14.43
N GLY A 204 -5.17 7.41 13.30
CA GLY A 204 -4.57 8.14 12.21
C GLY A 204 -5.47 9.19 11.59
N GLY A 205 -4.86 10.19 10.97
CA GLY A 205 -5.52 11.24 10.22
C GLY A 205 -4.76 11.61 8.96
N ARG A 206 -5.49 12.03 7.91
CA ARG A 206 -4.93 12.55 6.67
C ARG A 206 -5.75 13.71 6.14
N LEU A 207 -5.08 14.69 5.56
CA LEU A 207 -5.69 15.77 4.81
C LEU A 207 -5.06 15.83 3.42
N ASP A 208 -5.87 15.60 2.38
CA ASP A 208 -5.50 15.91 1.00
C ASP A 208 -6.08 17.28 0.60
N PHE A 209 -5.25 18.14 0.01
CA PHE A 209 -5.63 19.45 -0.50
C PHE A 209 -5.38 19.58 -2.00
N TYR A 210 -6.40 19.94 -2.76
CA TYR A 210 -6.38 20.11 -4.22
C TYR A 210 -6.57 21.60 -4.58
N PRO A 211 -5.51 22.43 -4.56
CA PRO A 211 -5.63 23.87 -4.82
C PRO A 211 -6.04 24.19 -6.25
N LEU A 212 -5.74 23.33 -7.21
CA LEU A 212 -6.01 23.51 -8.63
C LEU A 212 -7.16 22.60 -9.14
N GLY A 213 -7.99 22.12 -8.23
CA GLY A 213 -9.04 21.15 -8.50
C GLY A 213 -8.51 19.72 -8.70
N LYS A 214 -9.41 18.75 -8.68
CA LYS A 214 -9.07 17.32 -8.84
C LYS A 214 -8.41 17.03 -10.18
N PHE A 215 -7.65 15.95 -10.23
CA PHE A 215 -7.28 15.28 -11.49
C PHE A 215 -8.54 14.86 -12.25
N SER A 216 -8.44 14.79 -13.57
CA SER A 216 -9.49 14.25 -14.44
C SER A 216 -9.90 12.84 -14.00
N GLU A 217 -11.17 12.44 -14.21
CA GLU A 217 -11.76 11.25 -13.63
C GLU A 217 -10.92 9.97 -13.87
N ASN A 218 -10.45 9.77 -15.09
CA ASN A 218 -9.62 8.61 -15.44
C ASN A 218 -8.14 8.76 -15.09
N ASN A 219 -7.73 9.89 -14.48
CA ASN A 219 -6.35 10.20 -14.14
C ASN A 219 -6.10 10.23 -12.62
N ASN A 220 -7.16 10.13 -11.83
CA ASN A 220 -7.09 10.19 -10.36
C ASN A 220 -6.68 8.85 -9.71
N GLN A 221 -6.66 7.76 -10.47
CA GLN A 221 -6.37 6.40 -9.98
C GLN A 221 -4.95 5.92 -10.30
N SER A 222 -4.08 6.77 -10.81
CA SER A 222 -2.69 6.43 -11.15
C SER A 222 -1.73 7.53 -10.74
N ILE A 223 -0.45 7.21 -10.64
CA ILE A 223 0.61 8.22 -10.45
C ILE A 223 0.94 8.90 -11.78
N ALA A 224 1.04 8.15 -12.87
CA ALA A 224 1.32 8.69 -14.20
C ALA A 224 0.17 9.57 -14.73
N ASP A 225 0.50 10.56 -15.55
CA ASP A 225 -0.47 11.41 -16.24
C ASP A 225 -0.92 10.78 -17.57
N PHE A 226 -1.84 9.79 -17.48
CA PHE A 226 -2.31 9.04 -18.64
C PHE A 226 -3.14 9.85 -19.64
N ILE A 227 -3.82 10.89 -19.18
CA ILE A 227 -4.72 11.69 -20.02
C ILE A 227 -3.98 12.88 -20.61
N GLY A 228 -2.86 13.29 -19.98
CA GLY A 228 -2.17 14.52 -20.33
C GLY A 228 -2.98 15.74 -19.89
N GLU A 229 -3.10 15.97 -18.58
CA GLU A 229 -3.84 17.11 -18.00
C GLU A 229 -3.50 18.41 -18.74
N ASP A 230 -4.48 19.05 -19.36
CA ASP A 230 -4.29 20.29 -20.11
C ASP A 230 -3.84 21.47 -19.23
N LYS A 231 -4.22 21.44 -17.96
CA LYS A 231 -3.83 22.41 -16.93
C LYS A 231 -3.06 21.70 -15.83
N LEU A 232 -2.15 22.44 -15.21
CA LEU A 232 -1.44 21.95 -14.04
C LEU A 232 -2.43 21.50 -12.96
N LYS A 233 -2.25 20.30 -12.45
CA LYS A 233 -3.00 19.72 -11.34
C LYS A 233 -2.05 19.34 -10.22
N LEU A 234 -2.48 19.57 -8.99
CA LEU A 234 -1.68 19.33 -7.78
C LEU A 234 -2.57 18.82 -6.67
N VAL A 235 -2.09 17.80 -5.96
CA VAL A 235 -2.58 17.43 -4.62
C VAL A 235 -1.41 17.52 -3.65
N LEU A 236 -1.67 18.09 -2.49
CA LEU A 236 -0.77 18.11 -1.33
C LEU A 236 -1.42 17.23 -0.26
N GLY A 237 -0.65 16.34 0.34
CA GLY A 237 -1.10 15.45 1.40
C GLY A 237 -0.26 15.60 2.67
N VAL A 238 -0.92 15.54 3.81
CA VAL A 238 -0.30 15.35 5.11
C VAL A 238 -1.04 14.25 5.84
N ALA A 239 -0.33 13.27 6.38
CA ALA A 239 -0.90 12.20 7.19
C ALA A 239 -0.06 12.00 8.45
N GLY A 240 -0.68 11.44 9.48
CA GLY A 240 0.03 11.05 10.69
C GLY A 240 -0.76 10.03 11.48
N SER A 241 -0.04 9.23 12.27
CA SER A 241 -0.61 8.22 13.16
C SER A 241 0.14 8.12 14.46
N ILE A 242 -0.56 7.63 15.47
CA ILE A 242 -0.02 7.27 16.78
C ILE A 242 -0.56 5.90 17.18
N ASN A 243 0.34 5.07 17.71
CA ASN A 243 0.04 3.83 18.42
C ASN A 243 0.46 4.02 19.88
N ASP A 244 -0.44 3.79 20.80
CA ASP A 244 -0.16 3.69 22.24
C ASP A 244 0.22 2.23 22.55
N GLY A 245 1.50 1.89 22.33
CA GLY A 245 2.04 0.54 22.39
C GLY A 245 2.19 -0.15 21.04
N ALA A 246 3.44 -0.29 20.60
CA ALA A 246 3.81 -0.94 19.34
C ALA A 246 4.53 -2.27 19.59
N SER A 247 4.11 -3.32 18.89
CA SER A 247 4.70 -4.66 18.96
C SER A 247 5.13 -5.23 17.60
N ASN A 248 5.12 -4.40 16.56
CA ASN A 248 5.61 -4.70 15.22
C ASN A 248 6.53 -3.58 14.74
N GLN A 249 7.39 -3.87 13.78
CA GLN A 249 8.41 -2.94 13.26
C GLN A 249 7.88 -1.60 12.72
N VAL A 250 6.64 -1.54 12.27
CA VAL A 250 5.98 -0.33 11.75
C VAL A 250 4.88 0.19 12.68
N GLY A 251 4.91 -0.21 13.95
CA GLY A 251 3.97 0.24 14.97
C GLY A 251 2.66 -0.50 15.01
N GLU A 252 2.59 -1.69 14.46
CA GLU A 252 1.39 -2.51 14.40
C GLU A 252 1.25 -3.40 15.64
N GLY A 253 0.05 -3.94 15.87
CA GLY A 253 -0.33 -4.54 17.14
C GLY A 253 -0.18 -6.06 17.27
N HIS A 254 0.35 -6.81 16.31
CA HIS A 254 0.27 -8.28 16.29
C HIS A 254 1.28 -9.04 17.16
N GLY A 255 2.25 -8.37 17.77
CA GLY A 255 3.14 -9.03 18.70
C GLY A 255 4.28 -9.82 18.06
N ASP A 256 4.97 -9.25 17.08
CA ASP A 256 6.24 -9.78 16.55
C ASP A 256 7.32 -9.80 17.62
N PHE A 257 7.22 -8.92 18.61
CA PHE A 257 8.05 -8.91 19.80
C PHE A 257 7.23 -8.59 21.05
N ILE A 258 7.72 -9.04 22.19
CA ILE A 258 7.14 -8.74 23.50
C ILE A 258 8.22 -8.08 24.36
N PHE A 259 7.88 -6.95 24.97
CA PHE A 259 8.70 -6.26 25.96
C PHE A 259 8.03 -6.28 27.34
N TYR A 260 8.83 -6.01 28.36
CA TYR A 260 8.41 -6.05 29.73
C TYR A 260 8.85 -4.79 30.48
N ASP A 261 8.12 -4.42 31.52
CA ASP A 261 8.57 -3.47 32.53
C ASP A 261 9.44 -4.15 33.60
N ASN A 262 9.89 -3.38 34.59
CA ASN A 262 10.70 -3.87 35.72
C ASN A 262 9.93 -4.79 36.68
N THR A 263 8.60 -4.88 36.55
CA THR A 263 7.74 -5.77 37.34
C THR A 263 7.41 -7.07 36.60
N GLY A 264 7.89 -7.23 35.36
CA GLY A 264 7.63 -8.40 34.51
C GLY A 264 6.28 -8.36 33.81
N LEU A 265 5.58 -7.24 33.82
CA LEU A 265 4.38 -7.03 33.00
C LEU A 265 4.76 -6.60 31.59
N GLU A 266 3.93 -6.95 30.61
CA GLU A 266 4.12 -6.49 29.21
C GLU A 266 4.06 -4.97 29.16
N LYS A 267 5.06 -4.37 28.49
CA LYS A 267 5.18 -2.93 28.22
C LYS A 267 5.66 -2.72 26.79
N TYR A 268 4.95 -1.90 26.04
CA TYR A 268 5.28 -1.59 24.66
C TYR A 268 5.62 -0.11 24.49
N PRO A 269 6.56 0.24 23.61
CA PRO A 269 6.83 1.64 23.28
C PRO A 269 5.68 2.24 22.47
N ASP A 270 5.46 3.54 22.64
CA ASP A 270 4.60 4.29 21.73
C ASP A 270 5.31 4.51 20.40
N PHE A 271 4.56 4.48 19.30
CA PHE A 271 5.08 4.70 17.97
C PHE A 271 4.27 5.74 17.22
N SER A 272 4.95 6.63 16.52
CA SER A 272 4.31 7.67 15.72
C SER A 272 4.94 7.79 14.33
N GLN A 273 4.11 8.11 13.34
CA GLN A 273 4.54 8.38 11.97
C GLN A 273 3.90 9.67 11.47
N ILE A 274 4.66 10.45 10.68
CA ILE A 274 4.13 11.59 9.94
C ILE A 274 4.57 11.51 8.50
N TYR A 275 3.66 11.81 7.57
CA TYR A 275 3.88 11.79 6.14
C TYR A 275 3.54 13.13 5.51
N PHE A 276 4.36 13.54 4.55
CA PHE A 276 4.07 14.66 3.64
C PHE A 276 4.23 14.18 2.21
N ASP A 277 3.27 14.51 1.35
CA ASP A 277 3.34 14.15 -0.05
C ASP A 277 2.78 15.23 -0.97
N ALA A 278 3.25 15.22 -2.21
CA ALA A 278 2.76 16.05 -3.30
C ALA A 278 2.77 15.25 -4.61
N LEU A 279 1.64 15.26 -5.32
CA LEU A 279 1.55 14.70 -6.67
C LEU A 279 1.09 15.78 -7.64
N LEU A 280 1.92 16.04 -8.64
CA LEU A 280 1.70 17.02 -9.69
C LEU A 280 1.57 16.30 -11.03
N LYS A 281 0.63 16.78 -11.88
CA LYS A 281 0.43 16.27 -13.24
C LYS A 281 0.21 17.40 -14.22
N TYR A 282 0.85 17.33 -15.39
CA TYR A 282 0.70 18.30 -16.47
C TYR A 282 1.23 17.77 -17.79
N LYS A 283 0.40 17.72 -18.82
CA LYS A 283 0.75 17.36 -20.23
C LYS A 283 1.61 16.11 -20.38
N GLY A 284 1.27 15.05 -19.66
CA GLY A 284 1.98 13.78 -19.64
C GLY A 284 3.12 13.69 -18.64
N ALA A 285 3.54 14.81 -18.02
CA ALA A 285 4.49 14.80 -16.93
C ALA A 285 3.79 14.55 -15.59
N SER A 286 4.43 13.77 -14.74
CA SER A 286 4.03 13.55 -13.33
C SER A 286 5.23 13.68 -12.41
N LEU A 287 5.03 14.30 -11.25
CA LEU A 287 6.04 14.41 -10.19
C LEU A 287 5.39 14.04 -8.87
N LEU A 288 5.91 13.00 -8.22
CA LEU A 288 5.55 12.59 -6.88
C LEU A 288 6.72 12.89 -5.95
N ILE A 289 6.45 13.59 -4.84
CA ILE A 289 7.41 13.86 -3.77
C ILE A 289 6.77 13.34 -2.50
N GLU A 290 7.51 12.58 -1.70
CA GLU A 290 7.05 11.98 -0.47
C GLU A 290 8.14 12.06 0.60
N TYR A 291 7.71 12.25 1.83
CA TYR A 291 8.54 12.23 3.03
C TYR A 291 7.81 11.51 4.14
N VAL A 292 8.53 10.75 4.93
CA VAL A 292 8.06 10.12 6.16
C VAL A 292 9.07 10.34 7.26
N ASP A 293 8.58 10.50 8.48
CA ASP A 293 9.35 10.45 9.70
C ASP A 293 8.62 9.58 10.73
N SER A 294 9.36 8.71 11.40
CA SER A 294 8.83 7.82 12.45
C SER A 294 9.70 7.87 13.68
N SER A 295 9.06 7.84 14.84
CA SER A 295 9.71 7.93 16.13
C SER A 295 9.00 7.05 17.18
N ALA A 296 9.74 6.63 18.19
CA ALA A 296 9.23 5.93 19.35
C ALA A 296 9.36 6.80 20.62
N SER A 297 8.41 6.65 21.53
CA SER A 297 8.44 7.23 22.88
C SER A 297 8.04 6.18 23.92
N ASP A 298 8.07 6.55 25.19
CA ASP A 298 7.88 5.62 26.34
C ASP A 298 8.81 4.40 26.30
N ILE A 299 10.08 4.63 25.91
CA ILE A 299 11.12 3.60 25.74
C ILE A 299 11.98 3.41 26.99
N ASP A 300 11.70 4.12 28.09
CA ASP A 300 12.42 3.98 29.34
C ASP A 300 11.96 2.73 30.10
N GLU A 301 12.90 2.06 30.77
CA GLU A 301 12.62 0.87 31.60
C GLU A 301 11.91 -0.27 30.84
N ILE A 302 12.28 -0.48 29.58
CA ILE A 302 11.82 -1.60 28.74
C ILE A 302 12.86 -2.70 28.76
N TYR A 303 12.40 -3.95 28.88
CA TYR A 303 13.22 -5.15 28.91
C TYR A 303 12.82 -6.09 27.76
N THR A 304 13.79 -6.70 27.11
CA THR A 304 13.57 -7.68 26.02
C THR A 304 13.22 -9.09 26.53
N SER A 305 13.35 -9.32 27.84
CA SER A 305 12.92 -10.55 28.50
C SER A 305 12.38 -10.22 29.89
N ASN A 306 11.51 -11.08 30.42
CA ASN A 306 10.91 -10.86 31.74
C ASN A 306 12.00 -10.78 32.83
N PRO A 307 12.21 -9.60 33.49
CA PRO A 307 13.29 -9.41 34.43
C PRO A 307 13.09 -10.18 35.74
N ILE A 308 11.85 -10.56 36.08
CA ILE A 308 11.55 -11.38 37.27
C ILE A 308 12.02 -12.81 37.08
N GLU A 309 11.85 -13.35 35.86
CA GLU A 309 12.23 -14.73 35.54
C GLU A 309 13.72 -14.86 35.17
N ASN A 310 14.27 -13.89 34.45
CA ASN A 310 15.60 -13.97 33.83
C ASN A 310 16.67 -13.09 34.47
N GLY A 311 16.30 -12.24 35.45
CA GLY A 311 17.22 -11.29 36.08
C GLY A 311 17.43 -10.01 35.28
N ILE A 312 17.64 -8.90 35.98
CA ILE A 312 17.68 -7.54 35.39
C ILE A 312 18.94 -7.30 34.52
N SER A 313 20.06 -7.98 34.80
CA SER A 313 21.37 -7.57 34.29
C SER A 313 21.61 -7.75 32.80
N ASN A 314 20.78 -8.54 32.09
CA ASN A 314 21.03 -8.92 30.68
C ASN A 314 19.87 -8.57 29.72
N SER A 315 18.91 -7.79 30.14
CA SER A 315 17.65 -7.62 29.39
C SER A 315 17.27 -6.16 29.13
N ILE A 316 18.10 -5.21 29.53
CA ILE A 316 17.79 -3.78 29.38
C ILE A 316 17.91 -3.37 27.92
N LEU A 317 16.81 -2.82 27.38
CA LEU A 317 16.77 -2.20 26.08
C LEU A 317 17.23 -0.74 26.20
N ASN A 318 18.41 -0.44 25.66
CA ASN A 318 18.87 0.94 25.57
C ASN A 318 18.09 1.71 24.48
N PRO A 319 17.95 3.05 24.57
CA PRO A 319 17.23 3.82 23.54
C PRO A 319 17.66 3.52 22.10
N GLY A 320 18.95 3.37 21.82
CA GLY A 320 19.43 3.03 20.48
C GLY A 320 19.13 1.59 20.04
N GLN A 321 18.89 0.66 20.96
CA GLN A 321 18.58 -0.73 20.65
C GLN A 321 17.13 -0.89 20.12
N ILE A 322 16.22 0.03 20.44
CA ILE A 322 14.84 0.00 19.97
C ILE A 322 14.76 0.00 18.42
N SER A 323 15.75 0.57 17.74
CA SER A 323 15.86 0.58 16.28
C SER A 323 16.07 -0.80 15.65
N SER A 324 16.36 -1.83 16.46
CA SER A 324 16.40 -3.23 16.03
C SER A 324 15.01 -3.88 15.97
N TYR A 325 14.01 -3.21 16.51
CA TYR A 325 12.62 -3.69 16.61
C TYR A 325 11.66 -2.79 15.86
N LEU A 326 11.88 -1.47 15.86
CA LEU A 326 11.05 -0.48 15.20
C LEU A 326 11.82 0.24 14.09
N ILE A 327 11.14 0.62 13.03
CA ILE A 327 11.67 1.46 11.97
C ILE A 327 11.62 2.91 12.45
N LEU A 328 12.81 3.44 12.85
CA LEU A 328 12.95 4.78 13.41
C LEU A 328 13.85 5.65 12.54
N GLY A 329 13.37 6.85 12.26
CA GLY A 329 14.03 7.83 11.40
C GLY A 329 13.18 8.25 10.22
N ASN A 330 13.82 8.81 9.20
CA ASN A 330 13.09 9.42 8.10
C ASN A 330 13.55 8.96 6.73
N GLN A 331 12.66 9.12 5.75
CA GLN A 331 12.94 8.82 4.35
C GLN A 331 12.19 9.78 3.43
N TYR A 332 12.80 10.12 2.30
CA TYR A 332 12.12 10.78 1.21
C TYR A 332 12.24 10.02 -0.10
N ASN A 333 11.23 10.19 -0.93
CA ASN A 333 11.11 9.62 -2.27
C ASN A 333 10.72 10.74 -3.25
N VAL A 334 11.46 10.84 -4.34
CA VAL A 334 11.13 11.73 -5.45
C VAL A 334 11.03 10.90 -6.71
N GLN A 335 9.88 10.94 -7.36
CA GLN A 335 9.61 10.19 -8.58
C GLN A 335 9.09 11.11 -9.66
N PHE A 336 9.73 11.10 -10.81
CA PHE A 336 9.33 11.82 -12.00
C PHE A 336 8.97 10.84 -13.12
N GLY A 337 7.96 11.14 -13.91
CA GLY A 337 7.61 10.40 -15.11
C GLY A 337 7.14 11.30 -16.23
N TYR A 338 7.40 10.89 -17.45
CA TYR A 338 6.89 11.55 -18.63
C TYR A 338 6.33 10.54 -19.63
N LEU A 339 5.02 10.60 -19.83
CA LEU A 339 4.29 9.77 -20.78
C LEU A 339 4.09 10.54 -22.10
N THR A 340 4.69 10.01 -23.16
CA THR A 340 4.58 10.58 -24.53
C THR A 340 3.21 10.27 -25.15
N LYS A 341 2.85 11.04 -26.18
CA LYS A 341 1.65 10.76 -27.01
C LYS A 341 1.67 9.39 -27.70
N SER A 342 2.85 8.79 -27.86
CA SER A 342 3.02 7.44 -28.39
C SER A 342 2.88 6.34 -27.31
N ASN A 343 2.43 6.68 -26.12
CA ASN A 343 2.30 5.77 -24.97
C ASN A 343 3.63 5.13 -24.52
N LEU A 344 4.73 5.85 -24.67
CA LEU A 344 6.03 5.50 -24.13
C LEU A 344 6.28 6.37 -22.90
N SER A 345 6.55 5.76 -21.74
CA SER A 345 6.89 6.45 -20.50
C SER A 345 8.37 6.32 -20.18
N PHE A 346 8.94 7.40 -19.68
CA PHE A 346 10.29 7.46 -19.10
C PHE A 346 10.14 7.87 -17.64
N ASP A 347 10.61 7.04 -16.74
CA ASP A 347 10.40 7.20 -15.31
C ASP A 347 11.75 7.20 -14.58
N PHE A 348 11.86 8.09 -13.59
CA PHE A 348 13.00 8.19 -12.69
C PHE A 348 12.51 8.23 -11.24
N ARG A 349 13.24 7.55 -10.34
CA ARG A 349 12.99 7.59 -8.90
C ARG A 349 14.30 7.76 -8.15
N TYR A 350 14.27 8.57 -7.10
CA TYR A 350 15.33 8.73 -6.11
C TYR A 350 14.75 8.61 -4.72
N GLY A 351 15.38 7.82 -3.86
CA GLY A 351 15.04 7.68 -2.45
C GLY A 351 16.28 7.76 -1.56
N LYS A 352 16.11 8.35 -0.38
CA LYS A 352 17.15 8.45 0.65
C LYS A 352 16.52 8.20 2.01
N SER A 353 17.07 7.26 2.79
CA SER A 353 16.69 7.04 4.18
C SER A 353 17.80 7.47 5.13
N MET A 354 17.39 7.93 6.31
CA MET A 354 18.26 8.38 7.39
C MET A 354 17.72 7.78 8.71
N PRO A 355 18.39 6.76 9.25
CA PRO A 355 17.98 6.14 10.51
C PRO A 355 18.17 7.15 11.67
N GLU A 356 17.30 7.06 12.68
CA GLU A 356 17.45 7.84 13.92
C GLU A 356 18.69 7.37 14.70
N TYR A 357 18.94 6.05 14.72
CA TYR A 357 20.08 5.46 15.38
C TYR A 357 20.96 4.71 14.38
N LEU A 358 22.23 5.06 14.30
CA LEU A 358 23.26 4.35 13.51
C LEU A 358 23.73 3.13 14.31
N SER A 359 23.13 1.98 14.06
CA SER A 359 23.47 0.70 14.65
C SER A 359 23.49 -0.38 13.58
N GLU A 360 24.41 -1.36 13.67
CA GLU A 360 24.44 -2.50 12.75
C GLU A 360 23.16 -3.34 12.79
N SER A 361 22.41 -3.28 13.90
CA SER A 361 21.13 -3.97 14.07
C SER A 361 19.90 -3.15 13.72
N SER A 362 20.04 -1.87 13.40
CA SER A 362 18.90 -1.02 13.03
C SER A 362 18.18 -1.56 11.77
N ILE A 363 16.85 -1.62 11.80
CA ILE A 363 16.04 -2.05 10.66
C ILE A 363 16.16 -1.01 9.54
N LEU A 364 15.97 0.27 9.86
CA LEU A 364 16.22 1.35 8.92
C LEU A 364 17.73 1.57 8.77
N ARG A 365 18.21 1.51 7.53
CA ARG A 365 19.61 1.76 7.18
C ARG A 365 19.77 3.12 6.52
N ASP A 366 20.96 3.71 6.62
CA ASP A 366 21.33 4.83 5.75
C ASP A 366 21.52 4.29 4.33
N LEU A 367 20.57 4.57 3.45
CA LEU A 367 20.58 4.07 2.09
C LEU A 367 20.20 5.14 1.07
N GLU A 368 20.70 4.94 -0.15
CA GLU A 368 20.31 5.70 -1.34
C GLU A 368 19.83 4.74 -2.43
N ASN A 369 18.74 5.11 -3.09
CA ASN A 369 18.16 4.33 -4.16
C ASN A 369 17.91 5.17 -5.41
N TYR A 370 18.29 4.62 -6.56
CA TYR A 370 18.02 5.21 -7.88
C TYR A 370 17.33 4.17 -8.75
N SER A 371 16.24 4.55 -9.39
CA SER A 371 15.55 3.70 -10.35
C SER A 371 15.30 4.45 -11.66
N PHE A 372 15.48 3.75 -12.78
CA PHE A 372 15.16 4.23 -14.11
C PHE A 372 14.21 3.22 -14.76
N GLY A 373 13.11 3.70 -15.31
CA GLY A 373 12.09 2.88 -15.95
C GLY A 373 11.78 3.36 -17.38
N ILE A 374 11.55 2.41 -18.27
CA ILE A 374 10.96 2.66 -19.57
C ILE A 374 9.76 1.74 -19.71
N SER A 375 8.59 2.32 -19.96
CA SER A 375 7.34 1.57 -20.09
C SER A 375 6.70 1.84 -21.44
N LYS A 376 6.22 0.79 -22.10
CA LYS A 376 5.33 0.88 -23.25
C LYS A 376 3.93 0.45 -22.85
N TYR A 377 2.99 1.38 -22.89
CA TYR A 377 1.56 1.09 -22.72
C TYR A 377 0.95 0.75 -24.07
N MET A 378 0.60 -0.52 -24.28
CA MET A 378 -0.08 -0.96 -25.52
C MET A 378 -1.56 -0.59 -25.46
N SER A 379 -2.13 -0.54 -24.25
CA SER A 379 -3.48 -0.08 -23.95
C SER A 379 -3.53 0.34 -22.48
N THR A 380 -4.69 0.77 -21.97
CA THR A 380 -4.93 0.99 -20.53
C THR A 380 -4.81 -0.29 -19.69
N SER A 381 -4.83 -1.44 -20.35
CA SER A 381 -4.78 -2.78 -19.72
C SER A 381 -3.44 -3.48 -19.87
N ILE A 382 -2.59 -3.09 -20.81
CA ILE A 382 -1.36 -3.82 -21.14
C ILE A 382 -0.16 -2.89 -21.08
N LYS A 383 0.81 -3.24 -20.23
CA LYS A 383 2.09 -2.54 -20.06
C LYS A 383 3.24 -3.52 -20.18
N VAL A 384 4.29 -3.14 -20.92
CA VAL A 384 5.62 -3.76 -20.83
C VAL A 384 6.56 -2.73 -20.26
N GLN A 385 7.35 -3.12 -19.27
CA GLN A 385 8.25 -2.22 -18.57
C GLN A 385 9.64 -2.85 -18.40
N ALA A 386 10.67 -2.07 -18.64
CA ALA A 386 12.05 -2.38 -18.24
C ALA A 386 12.47 -1.40 -17.16
N VAL A 387 13.05 -1.91 -16.06
CA VAL A 387 13.53 -1.12 -14.93
C VAL A 387 14.97 -1.48 -14.64
N TYR A 388 15.80 -0.49 -14.36
CA TYR A 388 17.07 -0.62 -13.70
C TYR A 388 16.98 0.04 -12.33
N ASN A 389 17.48 -0.65 -11.32
CA ASN A 389 17.53 -0.17 -9.93
C ASN A 389 18.92 -0.31 -9.37
N ASN A 390 19.33 0.66 -8.57
CA ASN A 390 20.57 0.62 -7.80
C ASN A 390 20.29 1.14 -6.39
N THR A 391 20.50 0.29 -5.38
CA THR A 391 20.40 0.62 -3.96
C THR A 391 21.78 0.51 -3.34
N LYS A 392 22.22 1.57 -2.69
CA LYS A 392 23.48 1.65 -1.94
C LYS A 392 23.16 1.85 -0.47
N PHE A 393 23.79 1.08 0.39
CA PHE A 393 23.72 1.23 1.83
C PHE A 393 25.10 0.90 2.45
N GLU A 394 25.66 1.87 3.18
CA GLU A 394 26.99 1.77 3.75
C GLU A 394 28.06 1.30 2.71
N ASN A 395 28.57 0.08 2.87
CA ASN A 395 29.57 -0.55 2.00
C ASN A 395 28.97 -1.53 0.99
N ASP A 396 27.65 -1.70 0.99
CA ASP A 396 26.95 -2.67 0.17
C ASP A 396 26.18 -2.00 -0.96
N GLU A 397 26.03 -2.72 -2.06
CA GLU A 397 25.30 -2.25 -3.24
C GLU A 397 24.50 -3.40 -3.85
N ILE A 398 23.21 -3.15 -4.08
CA ILE A 398 22.31 -4.07 -4.79
C ILE A 398 21.85 -3.41 -6.08
N LYS A 399 22.07 -4.08 -7.19
CA LYS A 399 21.63 -3.66 -8.53
C LYS A 399 20.73 -4.71 -9.12
N TYR A 400 19.68 -4.30 -9.79
CA TYR A 400 18.93 -5.22 -10.64
C TYR A 400 18.42 -4.55 -11.93
N ALA A 401 18.27 -5.39 -12.94
CA ALA A 401 17.51 -5.08 -14.14
C ALA A 401 16.31 -6.02 -14.20
N GLU A 402 15.11 -5.47 -14.44
CA GLU A 402 13.88 -6.25 -14.49
C GLU A 402 13.07 -5.89 -15.73
N VAL A 403 12.53 -6.91 -16.39
CA VAL A 403 11.53 -6.76 -17.45
C VAL A 403 10.23 -7.37 -16.95
N LEU A 404 9.16 -6.58 -17.03
CA LEU A 404 7.83 -6.96 -16.57
C LEU A 404 6.83 -6.82 -17.70
N PHE A 405 5.92 -7.77 -17.78
CA PHE A 405 4.71 -7.69 -18.57
C PHE A 405 3.50 -7.61 -17.64
N GLN A 406 2.63 -6.61 -17.85
CA GLN A 406 1.40 -6.47 -17.08
C GLN A 406 0.19 -6.56 -18.01
N ILE A 407 -0.80 -7.32 -17.57
CA ILE A 407 -2.14 -7.32 -18.14
C ILE A 407 -3.17 -7.13 -17.02
N SER A 408 -4.09 -6.18 -17.21
CA SER A 408 -5.25 -5.94 -16.33
C SER A 408 -6.53 -6.25 -17.09
N PHE A 409 -7.43 -7.00 -16.49
CA PHE A 409 -8.64 -7.55 -17.12
C PHE A 409 -9.84 -7.49 -16.21
#